data_01c6f28c1cd294353170e2e3808ff857
#
_entry.id   01c6f28c1cd294353170e2e3808ff857
#
_cell.length_a   1.000
_cell.length_b   1.000
_cell.length_c   1.000
_cell.angle_alpha   90.00
_cell.angle_beta   90.00
_cell.angle_gamma   90.00
#
_symmetry.space_group_name_H-M   'P 1'
#
loop_
_entity.id
_entity.type
_entity.pdbx_description
1 polymer ?
#
loop_
_entity_poly.entity_id
_entity_poly.type
_entity_poly.pdbx_seq_one_letter_code
_entity_poly.pdbx_strand_id
1 'polypeptide(L)'
;MVMELHDAILDISGGRPGILDEKVIDAAIHRPKTYLSYHENCDIHTVCAVLLDSIARNHGFVEGNKRTGLMTAILTYELNGITLQSSADRTNDFEDLVLWVVLEKPEIPEIASKLEVLIKKYRSNSVSKFADTLRKLLTPFSTDE
;
A
#
# COMPACT_ATOMS: atom_id res chain seq x y z
N MET A 1 -5.23 -7.40 -8.68
CA MET A 1 -4.98 -7.39 -7.22
C MET A 1 -5.47 -6.11 -6.53
N VAL A 2 -5.09 -4.93 -6.98
CA VAL A 2 -5.53 -3.68 -6.33
C VAL A 2 -7.04 -3.49 -6.45
N MET A 3 -7.65 -3.83 -7.57
CA MET A 3 -9.09 -3.76 -7.74
C MET A 3 -9.83 -4.72 -6.81
N GLU A 4 -9.35 -5.94 -6.68
CA GLU A 4 -9.91 -6.93 -5.76
C GLU A 4 -9.73 -6.50 -4.30
N LEU A 5 -8.61 -5.89 -3.97
CA LEU A 5 -8.36 -5.34 -2.64
C LEU A 5 -9.34 -4.19 -2.34
N HIS A 6 -9.55 -3.29 -3.29
CA HIS A 6 -10.51 -2.21 -3.17
C HIS A 6 -11.92 -2.76 -2.91
N ASP A 7 -12.37 -3.73 -3.70
CA ASP A 7 -13.70 -4.33 -3.56
C ASP A 7 -13.85 -5.01 -2.19
N ALA A 8 -12.84 -5.73 -1.73
CA ALA A 8 -12.84 -6.36 -0.41
C ALA A 8 -12.93 -5.33 0.73
N ILE A 9 -12.24 -4.19 0.59
CA ILE A 9 -12.29 -3.10 1.57
C ILE A 9 -13.70 -2.53 1.65
N LEU A 10 -14.34 -2.29 0.52
CA LEU A 10 -15.71 -1.77 0.50
C LEU A 10 -16.72 -2.75 1.09
N ASP A 11 -16.55 -4.05 0.86
CA ASP A 11 -17.42 -5.08 1.43
C ASP A 11 -17.37 -5.08 2.96
N ILE A 12 -16.20 -4.80 3.54
CA ILE A 12 -16.00 -4.77 5.00
C ILE A 12 -16.41 -3.43 5.60
N SER A 13 -16.00 -2.32 5.01
CA SER A 13 -16.10 -1.00 5.62
C SER A 13 -17.16 -0.08 4.99
N GLY A 14 -17.82 -0.55 3.93
CA GLY A 14 -18.83 0.24 3.21
C GLY A 14 -18.21 1.25 2.26
N GLY A 15 -19.07 1.85 1.46
CA GLY A 15 -18.72 2.84 0.45
C GLY A 15 -19.32 2.49 -0.91
N ARG A 16 -19.27 3.44 -1.82
CA ARG A 16 -19.81 3.24 -3.17
C ARG A 16 -18.78 2.51 -4.05
N PRO A 17 -19.17 1.40 -4.66
CA PRO A 17 -18.28 0.68 -5.58
C PRO A 17 -18.10 1.45 -6.89
N GLY A 18 -17.13 1.04 -7.66
CA GLY A 18 -16.91 1.49 -9.02
C GLY A 18 -15.56 2.13 -9.25
N ILE A 19 -15.18 2.13 -10.50
CA ILE A 19 -13.94 2.70 -11.02
C ILE A 19 -14.30 3.97 -11.78
N LEU A 20 -13.69 5.11 -11.41
CA LEU A 20 -13.83 6.34 -12.14
C LEU A 20 -12.95 6.37 -13.39
N ASP A 21 -11.71 5.89 -13.25
CA ASP A 21 -10.75 5.89 -14.34
C ASP A 21 -9.74 4.76 -14.17
N GLU A 22 -9.89 3.73 -14.96
CA GLU A 22 -9.01 2.56 -14.94
C GLU A 22 -7.56 2.93 -15.31
N LYS A 23 -7.36 3.89 -16.19
CA LYS A 23 -6.02 4.36 -16.58
C LYS A 23 -5.29 5.01 -15.42
N VAL A 24 -6.01 5.71 -14.55
CA VAL A 24 -5.44 6.30 -13.33
C VAL A 24 -4.98 5.21 -12.37
N ILE A 25 -5.76 4.15 -12.22
CA ILE A 25 -5.40 3.00 -11.39
C ILE A 25 -4.15 2.31 -11.95
N ASP A 26 -4.12 2.03 -13.24
CA ASP A 26 -2.98 1.40 -13.88
C ASP A 26 -1.71 2.25 -13.75
N ALA A 27 -1.82 3.55 -13.96
CA ALA A 27 -0.70 4.48 -13.78
C ALA A 27 -0.18 4.47 -12.34
N ALA A 28 -1.08 4.44 -11.36
CA ALA A 28 -0.71 4.40 -9.94
C ALA A 28 0.07 3.12 -9.58
N ILE A 29 -0.36 1.99 -10.11
CA ILE A 29 0.29 0.69 -9.87
C ILE A 29 1.69 0.64 -10.49
N HIS A 30 1.89 1.28 -11.64
CA HIS A 30 3.16 1.29 -12.36
C HIS A 30 4.11 2.41 -11.94
N ARG A 31 3.61 3.40 -11.21
CA ARG A 31 4.42 4.55 -10.78
C ARG A 31 5.67 4.18 -9.98
N PRO A 32 5.65 3.18 -9.06
CA PRO A 32 6.86 2.78 -8.34
C PRO A 32 8.01 2.41 -9.28
N LYS A 33 7.75 1.63 -10.32
CA LYS A 33 8.75 1.24 -11.30
C LYS A 33 9.36 2.45 -11.99
N THR A 34 8.54 3.40 -12.40
CA THR A 34 8.98 4.65 -13.02
C THR A 34 9.80 5.49 -12.05
N TYR A 35 9.33 5.62 -10.81
CA TYR A 35 10.04 6.38 -9.78
C TYR A 35 11.44 5.78 -9.51
N LEU A 36 11.52 4.46 -9.38
CA LEU A 36 12.80 3.77 -9.14
C LEU A 36 13.79 3.95 -10.29
N SER A 37 13.31 4.12 -11.52
CA SER A 37 14.18 4.31 -12.69
C SER A 37 14.84 5.70 -12.73
N TYR A 38 14.28 6.68 -12.00
CA TYR A 38 14.79 8.06 -11.94
C TYR A 38 15.45 8.43 -10.61
N HIS A 39 15.40 7.55 -9.61
CA HIS A 39 15.91 7.85 -8.27
C HIS A 39 16.79 6.71 -7.78
N GLU A 40 17.93 7.06 -7.20
CA GLU A 40 18.84 6.10 -6.60
C GLU A 40 18.53 5.86 -5.12
N ASN A 41 19.07 4.79 -4.56
CA ASN A 41 18.99 4.45 -3.13
C ASN A 41 17.55 4.30 -2.61
N CYS A 42 16.65 3.80 -3.45
CA CYS A 42 15.29 3.52 -3.06
C CYS A 42 15.19 2.17 -2.34
N ASP A 43 14.38 2.14 -1.29
CA ASP A 43 14.10 0.94 -0.50
C ASP A 43 12.60 0.60 -0.52
N ILE A 44 12.20 -0.37 0.29
CA ILE A 44 10.81 -0.78 0.40
C ILE A 44 9.90 0.39 0.87
N HIS A 45 10.42 1.27 1.72
CA HIS A 45 9.65 2.43 2.21
C HIS A 45 9.34 3.40 1.07
N THR A 46 10.27 3.58 0.15
CA THR A 46 10.06 4.40 -1.05
C THR A 46 8.98 3.80 -1.95
N VAL A 47 9.03 2.51 -2.22
CA VAL A 47 8.01 1.81 -3.02
C VAL A 47 6.63 1.97 -2.41
N CYS A 48 6.51 1.72 -1.12
CA CYS A 48 5.24 1.84 -0.40
C CYS A 48 4.74 3.29 -0.35
N ALA A 49 5.65 4.26 -0.21
CA ALA A 49 5.30 5.68 -0.25
C ALA A 49 4.72 6.09 -1.61
N VAL A 50 5.33 5.64 -2.71
CA VAL A 50 4.84 5.92 -4.06
C VAL A 50 3.47 5.30 -4.29
N LEU A 51 3.25 4.05 -3.87
CA LEU A 51 1.96 3.37 -3.99
C LEU A 51 0.88 4.10 -3.19
N LEU A 52 1.17 4.41 -1.93
CA LEU A 52 0.25 5.13 -1.06
C LEU A 52 -0.16 6.47 -1.66
N ASP A 53 0.81 7.28 -2.03
CA ASP A 53 0.58 8.60 -2.63
C ASP A 53 -0.24 8.50 -3.90
N SER A 54 0.13 7.60 -4.79
CA SER A 54 -0.50 7.47 -6.10
C SER A 54 -1.95 6.99 -6.02
N ILE A 55 -2.23 5.99 -5.18
CA ILE A 55 -3.58 5.43 -5.07
C ILE A 55 -4.48 6.34 -4.24
N ALA A 56 -3.99 6.86 -3.11
CA ALA A 56 -4.80 7.67 -2.20
C ALA A 56 -5.20 9.02 -2.81
N ARG A 57 -4.36 9.61 -3.67
CA ARG A 57 -4.57 10.96 -4.19
C ARG A 57 -5.20 11.03 -5.57
N ASN A 58 -5.09 10.00 -6.39
CA ASN A 58 -5.42 10.09 -7.82
C ASN A 58 -6.88 9.76 -8.16
N HIS A 59 -7.71 9.45 -7.18
CA HIS A 59 -9.16 9.25 -7.38
C HIS A 59 -9.52 8.29 -8.53
N GLY A 60 -8.83 7.16 -8.62
CA GLY A 60 -9.14 6.13 -9.63
C GLY A 60 -10.43 5.38 -9.35
N PHE A 61 -10.82 5.29 -8.08
CA PHE A 61 -12.08 4.69 -7.62
C PHE A 61 -13.10 5.76 -7.24
N VAL A 62 -14.38 5.39 -7.23
CA VAL A 62 -15.45 6.28 -6.76
C VAL A 62 -15.25 6.63 -5.29
N GLU A 63 -15.05 5.62 -4.45
CA GLU A 63 -14.72 5.76 -3.03
C GLU A 63 -13.65 4.75 -2.62
N GLY A 64 -13.07 4.94 -1.45
CA GLY A 64 -12.11 4.01 -0.88
C GLY A 64 -10.68 4.19 -1.36
N ASN A 65 -10.35 5.30 -2.02
CA ASN A 65 -9.00 5.55 -2.51
C ASN A 65 -7.96 5.59 -1.39
N LYS A 66 -8.25 6.29 -0.28
CA LYS A 66 -7.35 6.39 0.87
C LYS A 66 -7.11 5.03 1.54
N ARG A 67 -8.19 4.29 1.78
CA ARG A 67 -8.12 2.95 2.39
C ARG A 67 -7.38 1.97 1.50
N THR A 68 -7.65 2.00 0.19
CA THR A 68 -6.98 1.14 -0.78
C THR A 68 -5.50 1.48 -0.89
N GLY A 69 -5.14 2.76 -0.91
CA GLY A 69 -3.74 3.19 -0.93
C GLY A 69 -2.98 2.70 0.30
N LEU A 70 -3.55 2.86 1.49
CA LEU A 70 -2.95 2.38 2.73
C LEU A 70 -2.79 0.87 2.74
N MET A 71 -3.85 0.14 2.42
CA MET A 71 -3.80 -1.33 2.44
C MET A 71 -2.86 -1.90 1.38
N THR A 72 -2.74 -1.25 0.23
CA THR A 72 -1.76 -1.65 -0.80
C THR A 72 -0.33 -1.50 -0.27
N ALA A 73 -0.03 -0.41 0.42
CA ALA A 73 1.28 -0.22 1.05
C ALA A 73 1.55 -1.27 2.12
N ILE A 74 0.60 -1.51 3.02
CA ILE A 74 0.73 -2.52 4.09
C ILE A 74 0.92 -3.91 3.49
N LEU A 75 0.12 -4.26 2.48
CA LEU A 75 0.23 -5.55 1.80
C LEU A 75 1.60 -5.71 1.12
N THR A 76 2.15 -4.66 0.56
CA THR A 76 3.48 -4.68 -0.04
C THR A 76 4.55 -5.00 1.01
N TYR A 77 4.46 -4.41 2.21
CA TYR A 77 5.32 -4.77 3.33
C TYR A 77 5.18 -6.24 3.69
N GLU A 78 3.96 -6.72 3.84
CA GLU A 78 3.66 -8.12 4.19
C GLU A 78 4.27 -9.09 3.16
N LEU A 79 4.11 -8.82 1.87
CA LEU A 79 4.66 -9.64 0.79
C LEU A 79 6.20 -9.65 0.80
N ASN A 80 6.82 -8.67 1.43
CA ASN A 80 8.27 -8.58 1.58
C ASN A 80 8.75 -9.04 2.97
N GLY A 81 7.91 -9.76 3.70
CA GLY A 81 8.29 -10.36 4.98
C GLY A 81 8.22 -9.42 6.18
N ILE A 82 7.61 -8.26 6.04
CA ILE A 82 7.46 -7.29 7.12
C ILE A 82 6.01 -7.34 7.62
N THR A 83 5.81 -7.94 8.78
CA THR A 83 4.50 -8.08 9.42
C THR A 83 4.33 -7.03 10.50
N LEU A 84 3.15 -6.43 10.57
CA LEU A 84 2.80 -5.42 11.55
C LEU A 84 1.91 -5.99 12.64
N GLN A 85 2.11 -5.52 13.87
CA GLN A 85 1.22 -5.82 14.99
C GLN A 85 -0.14 -5.15 14.77
N SER A 86 -1.21 -5.82 15.18
CA SER A 86 -2.54 -5.24 15.17
C SER A 86 -2.79 -4.48 16.47
N SER A 87 -3.19 -3.23 16.37
CA SER A 87 -3.58 -2.40 17.51
C SER A 87 -4.39 -1.20 17.04
N ALA A 88 -5.17 -0.61 17.95
CA ALA A 88 -5.89 0.62 17.66
C ALA A 88 -4.92 1.78 17.39
N ASP A 89 -3.80 1.85 18.12
CA ASP A 89 -2.78 2.88 17.93
C ASP A 89 -2.15 2.80 16.53
N ARG A 90 -1.87 1.58 16.05
CA ARG A 90 -1.38 1.37 14.69
C ARG A 90 -2.38 1.91 13.67
N THR A 91 -3.64 1.54 13.80
CA THR A 91 -4.68 1.98 12.88
C THR A 91 -4.77 3.50 12.85
N ASN A 92 -4.78 4.14 14.01
CA ASN A 92 -4.85 5.61 14.11
C ASN A 92 -3.62 6.29 13.50
N ASP A 93 -2.43 5.78 13.78
CA ASP A 93 -1.20 6.36 13.25
C ASP A 93 -1.13 6.28 11.72
N PHE A 94 -1.55 5.16 11.14
CA PHE A 94 -1.57 5.01 9.68
C PHE A 94 -2.69 5.83 9.02
N GLU A 95 -3.85 5.95 9.65
CA GLU A 95 -4.93 6.81 9.15
C GLU A 95 -4.49 8.28 9.15
N ASP A 96 -3.83 8.74 10.21
CA ASP A 96 -3.28 10.09 10.28
C ASP A 96 -2.23 10.32 9.19
N LEU A 97 -1.39 9.33 8.92
CA LEU A 97 -0.42 9.40 7.84
C LEU A 97 -1.10 9.60 6.47
N VAL A 98 -2.13 8.81 6.18
CA VAL A 98 -2.85 8.90 4.89
C VAL A 98 -3.52 10.27 4.75
N LEU A 99 -4.16 10.77 5.80
CA LEU A 99 -4.78 12.09 5.78
C LEU A 99 -3.73 13.19 5.53
N TRP A 100 -2.58 13.09 6.17
CA TRP A 100 -1.48 14.02 5.94
C TRP A 100 -0.99 13.98 4.48
N VAL A 101 -0.84 12.78 3.89
CA VAL A 101 -0.44 12.63 2.49
C VAL A 101 -1.44 13.31 1.54
N VAL A 102 -2.72 13.10 1.76
CA VAL A 102 -3.78 13.64 0.89
C VAL A 102 -3.92 15.15 1.03
N LEU A 103 -3.86 15.66 2.27
CA LEU A 103 -4.10 17.08 2.56
C LEU A 103 -2.86 17.95 2.30
N GLU A 104 -1.69 17.51 2.72
CA GLU A 104 -0.47 18.30 2.64
C GLU A 104 0.36 18.01 1.39
N LYS A 105 0.10 16.91 0.71
CA LYS A 105 0.80 16.50 -0.53
C LYS A 105 2.33 16.56 -0.38
N PRO A 106 2.89 15.87 0.63
CA PRO A 106 4.33 15.87 0.85
C PRO A 106 5.08 15.16 -0.28
N GLU A 107 6.38 15.40 -0.33
CA GLU A 107 7.26 14.70 -1.26
C GLU A 107 7.44 13.23 -0.87
N ILE A 108 7.72 12.37 -1.84
CA ILE A 108 7.88 10.93 -1.60
C ILE A 108 8.91 10.62 -0.50
N PRO A 109 10.10 11.25 -0.45
CA PRO A 109 11.05 10.96 0.63
C PRO A 109 10.51 11.24 2.03
N GLU A 110 9.64 12.25 2.18
CA GLU A 110 9.01 12.58 3.47
C GLU A 110 8.03 11.49 3.88
N ILE A 111 7.23 11.00 2.93
CA ILE A 111 6.29 9.90 3.17
C ILE A 111 7.06 8.63 3.53
N ALA A 112 8.12 8.32 2.79
CA ALA A 112 8.96 7.16 3.04
C ALA A 112 9.57 7.18 4.45
N SER A 113 10.05 8.34 4.89
CA SER A 113 10.62 8.52 6.23
C SER A 113 9.58 8.28 7.33
N LYS A 114 8.37 8.78 7.16
CA LYS A 114 7.28 8.55 8.12
C LYS A 114 6.82 7.11 8.13
N LEU A 115 6.74 6.47 6.98
CA LEU A 115 6.46 5.03 6.89
C LEU A 115 7.52 4.22 7.64
N GLU A 116 8.79 4.53 7.43
CA GLU A 116 9.89 3.82 8.11
C GLU A 116 9.74 3.89 9.64
N VAL A 117 9.42 5.05 10.18
CA VAL A 117 9.18 5.25 11.62
C VAL A 117 8.03 4.36 12.11
N LEU A 118 6.90 4.36 11.39
CA LEU A 118 5.74 3.56 11.78
C LEU A 118 5.99 2.06 11.63
N ILE A 119 6.69 1.65 10.60
CA ILE A 119 7.06 0.24 10.41
C ILE A 119 7.95 -0.24 11.56
N LYS A 120 8.95 0.52 11.94
CA LYS A 120 9.81 0.19 13.08
C LYS A 120 9.03 0.09 14.38
N LYS A 121 8.06 0.98 14.58
CA LYS A 121 7.22 1.02 15.80
C LYS A 121 6.31 -0.20 15.91
N TYR A 122 5.74 -0.65 14.79
CA TYR A 122 4.69 -1.69 14.80
C TYR A 122 5.12 -3.03 14.23
N ARG A 123 6.37 -3.16 13.80
CA ARG A 123 6.86 -4.41 13.22
C ARG A 123 6.78 -5.54 14.24
N SER A 124 6.21 -6.66 13.81
CA SER A 124 6.16 -7.90 14.57
C SER A 124 7.34 -8.80 14.23
N ASN A 125 7.84 -9.54 15.22
CA ASN A 125 8.86 -10.56 15.01
C ASN A 125 8.28 -11.91 14.56
N SER A 126 6.95 -12.06 14.57
CA SER A 126 6.28 -13.27 14.12
C SER A 126 6.16 -13.29 12.59
N VAL A 127 6.29 -14.49 12.02
CA VAL A 127 6.04 -14.67 10.58
C VAL A 127 4.55 -14.59 10.31
N SER A 128 4.15 -13.79 9.35
CA SER A 128 2.76 -13.67 8.95
C SER A 128 2.34 -14.89 8.12
N LYS A 129 1.37 -15.66 8.64
CA LYS A 129 0.73 -16.74 7.87
C LYS A 129 -0.02 -16.18 6.66
N PHE A 130 -0.54 -14.97 6.78
CA PHE A 130 -1.25 -14.30 5.70
C PHE A 130 -0.29 -13.97 4.54
N ALA A 131 0.88 -13.41 4.85
CA ALA A 131 1.90 -13.12 3.84
C ALA A 131 2.37 -14.40 3.13
N ASP A 132 2.57 -15.48 3.87
CA ASP A 132 2.96 -16.76 3.29
C ASP A 132 1.87 -17.31 2.35
N THR A 133 0.62 -17.21 2.76
CA THR A 133 -0.51 -17.63 1.94
C THR A 133 -0.59 -16.79 0.67
N LEU A 134 -0.47 -15.47 0.77
CA LEU A 134 -0.48 -14.59 -0.38
C LEU A 134 0.67 -14.85 -1.34
N ARG A 135 1.86 -15.08 -0.83
CA ARG A 135 3.01 -15.43 -1.67
C ARG A 135 2.75 -16.68 -2.46
N LYS A 136 2.20 -17.72 -1.82
CA LYS A 136 1.85 -18.97 -2.50
C LYS A 136 0.81 -18.76 -3.59
N LEU A 137 -0.18 -17.90 -3.36
CA LEU A 137 -1.23 -17.62 -4.32
C LEU A 137 -0.78 -16.74 -5.48
N LEU A 138 0.13 -15.79 -5.22
CA LEU A 138 0.57 -14.80 -6.19
C LEU A 138 1.85 -15.20 -6.93
N THR A 139 2.59 -16.17 -6.43
CA THR A 139 3.75 -16.70 -7.12
C THR A 139 3.28 -17.48 -8.33
N PRO A 140 3.72 -17.12 -9.54
CA PRO A 140 3.40 -17.94 -10.71
C PRO A 140 3.93 -19.37 -10.50
N PHE A 141 3.24 -20.31 -11.07
CA PHE A 141 3.69 -21.70 -10.99
C PHE A 141 5.17 -21.77 -11.34
N SER A 142 5.93 -22.32 -10.41
CA SER A 142 7.34 -22.56 -10.67
C SER A 142 7.47 -23.42 -11.91
N THR A 143 8.19 -22.90 -12.88
CA THR A 143 8.57 -23.69 -14.06
C THR A 143 9.89 -24.40 -13.84
N ASP A 144 10.35 -24.41 -12.62
CA ASP A 144 11.59 -25.06 -12.22
C ASP A 144 11.33 -26.56 -12.06
N GLU A 145 11.56 -27.24 -13.03
CA GLU A 145 11.60 -28.68 -12.96
C GLU A 145 13.02 -29.19 -12.98
#